data_0108d7d8eca0d3d85f11e565ef92de0c
#
_entry.id   0108d7d8eca0d3d85f11e565ef92de0c
#
_cell.length_a   1.000
_cell.length_b   1.000
_cell.length_c   1.000
_cell.angle_alpha   90.00
_cell.angle_beta   90.00
_cell.angle_gamma   90.00
#
_symmetry.space_group_name_H-M   'P 1'
#
loop_
_entity.id
_entity.type
_entity.pdbx_description
1 polymer ?
#
loop_
_entity_poly.entity_id
_entity_poly.type
_entity_poly.pdbx_seq_one_letter_code
_entity_poly.pdbx_strand_id
1 'polypeptide(L)'
;MAVVKPFRGIRPPKDLVEQVESRPYDVLDSEEARAEAGDNEKSLYHIIKPEIDFPVGTSEYDPRVYDKAVENFKMFQEKGWLKQDAEEMYYIYAQTIGESPLGGLQGASGKTQYGLVVAAAVEDYMNGVIKKHELTRRDKEEDRMKHVRVNNANLEPVFFAYPDNAVLDALVARITSTVPEYDFIAPVDGFRHQLWLVKEPEDICTITETFATIPYLYIADGHHRSAAAALVGAEKAKQNPNHRGDEEYNFFMAVCFPASQLTILDYNRVVKDLNGMTDEQFLDALAKNFDVTKKGAEPYRPAALHEFSLYLGGVWYSLKLKDGLSDETDPIGSLDVSISSKLILDELLGIKDLRSDKRIDFVGGLRGLGELKRRVDNGEMKMALALYPVSMTQIMNIADSGNIMPPKATWFEPKLRSGLVIHKLDD
;
A
#
# COMPACT_ATOMS: atom_id res chain seq x y z
N MET A 1 1.78 13.28 -19.51
CA MET A 1 1.41 11.93 -19.95
C MET A 1 2.42 10.99 -19.32
N ALA A 2 1.99 9.84 -18.86
CA ALA A 2 2.87 8.94 -18.12
C ALA A 2 3.92 8.30 -19.02
N VAL A 3 5.19 8.31 -18.57
CA VAL A 3 6.32 7.71 -19.27
C VAL A 3 6.75 6.47 -18.52
N VAL A 4 6.69 5.32 -19.21
CA VAL A 4 7.15 4.04 -18.68
C VAL A 4 8.04 3.35 -19.70
N LYS A 5 8.97 2.51 -19.23
CA LYS A 5 9.79 1.66 -20.11
C LYS A 5 9.91 0.23 -19.58
N PRO A 6 10.20 -0.75 -20.45
CA PRO A 6 10.63 -2.07 -20.02
C PRO A 6 12.02 -2.00 -19.37
N PHE A 7 12.39 -2.99 -18.59
CA PHE A 7 13.70 -3.06 -17.93
C PHE A 7 14.16 -4.52 -17.74
N ARG A 8 15.46 -4.69 -17.50
CA ARG A 8 16.04 -6.01 -17.17
C ARG A 8 15.91 -6.28 -15.67
N GLY A 9 14.80 -6.91 -15.27
CA GLY A 9 14.54 -7.21 -13.87
C GLY A 9 15.56 -8.18 -13.28
N ILE A 10 15.95 -7.95 -12.02
CA ILE A 10 16.65 -8.95 -11.21
C ILE A 10 15.59 -9.72 -10.43
N ARG A 11 15.54 -11.04 -10.61
CA ARG A 11 14.48 -11.87 -10.06
C ARG A 11 14.95 -13.27 -9.66
N PRO A 12 14.27 -13.98 -8.75
CA PRO A 12 14.62 -15.34 -8.39
C PRO A 12 14.35 -16.32 -9.54
N PRO A 13 15.12 -17.42 -9.64
CA PRO A 13 14.70 -18.60 -10.38
C PRO A 13 13.34 -19.10 -9.93
N LYS A 14 12.56 -19.69 -10.84
CA LYS A 14 11.18 -20.14 -10.59
C LYS A 14 11.05 -21.05 -9.37
N ASP A 15 12.00 -21.92 -9.12
CA ASP A 15 12.05 -22.88 -8.01
C ASP A 15 12.44 -22.24 -6.68
N LEU A 16 12.86 -20.98 -6.67
CA LEU A 16 13.28 -20.25 -5.48
C LEU A 16 12.34 -19.10 -5.10
N VAL A 17 11.37 -18.74 -5.95
CA VAL A 17 10.55 -17.53 -5.74
C VAL A 17 9.83 -17.53 -4.38
N GLU A 18 9.26 -18.66 -3.96
CA GLU A 18 8.57 -18.80 -2.66
C GLU A 18 9.51 -18.66 -1.45
N GLN A 19 10.82 -18.91 -1.64
CA GLN A 19 11.82 -18.75 -0.59
C GLN A 19 12.37 -17.33 -0.54
N VAL A 20 12.34 -16.61 -1.68
CA VAL A 20 12.90 -15.25 -1.79
C VAL A 20 11.85 -14.17 -1.48
N GLU A 21 10.62 -14.35 -1.95
CA GLU A 21 9.58 -13.34 -1.80
C GLU A 21 9.32 -12.99 -0.33
N SER A 22 8.87 -11.75 -0.10
CA SER A 22 8.53 -11.27 1.23
C SER A 22 7.42 -10.24 1.20
N ARG A 23 6.80 -9.97 2.34
CA ARG A 23 5.95 -8.79 2.50
C ARG A 23 6.78 -7.51 2.43
N PRO A 24 6.21 -6.34 2.09
CA PRO A 24 6.96 -5.09 2.07
C PRO A 24 7.42 -4.70 3.48
N TYR A 25 8.52 -3.94 3.54
CA TYR A 25 9.22 -3.60 4.79
C TYR A 25 8.37 -2.87 5.83
N ASP A 26 7.34 -2.15 5.39
CA ASP A 26 6.53 -1.23 6.19
C ASP A 26 5.27 -1.85 6.80
N VAL A 27 5.01 -3.14 6.56
CA VAL A 27 3.85 -3.86 7.11
C VAL A 27 4.18 -4.71 8.33
N LEU A 28 5.46 -4.78 8.72
CA LEU A 28 5.94 -5.57 9.86
C LEU A 28 7.12 -4.89 10.55
N ASP A 29 7.26 -5.15 11.84
CA ASP A 29 8.43 -4.71 12.59
C ASP A 29 9.63 -5.67 12.39
N SER A 30 10.78 -5.36 13.01
CA SER A 30 12.00 -6.15 12.83
C SER A 30 11.92 -7.53 13.51
N GLU A 31 11.14 -7.67 14.59
CA GLU A 31 10.97 -8.97 15.26
C GLU A 31 10.02 -9.87 14.47
N GLU A 32 8.96 -9.31 13.92
CA GLU A 32 8.05 -10.00 13.00
C GLU A 32 8.79 -10.45 11.73
N ALA A 33 9.63 -9.59 11.15
CA ALA A 33 10.45 -9.94 9.98
C ALA A 33 11.44 -11.06 10.27
N ARG A 34 12.09 -11.02 11.43
CA ARG A 34 12.99 -12.09 11.89
C ARG A 34 12.25 -13.41 12.08
N ALA A 35 11.07 -13.37 12.69
CA ALA A 35 10.24 -14.56 12.91
C ALA A 35 9.75 -15.16 11.59
N GLU A 36 9.38 -14.30 10.62
CA GLU A 36 8.90 -14.74 9.30
C GLU A 36 10.04 -15.29 8.42
N ALA A 37 11.23 -14.67 8.46
CA ALA A 37 12.42 -15.20 7.80
C ALA A 37 12.85 -16.55 8.40
N GLY A 38 12.77 -16.72 9.72
CA GLY A 38 13.18 -17.94 10.42
C GLY A 38 14.60 -18.35 10.04
N ASP A 39 14.77 -19.62 9.63
CA ASP A 39 16.06 -20.18 9.15
C ASP A 39 16.23 -20.06 7.62
N ASN A 40 15.37 -19.31 6.94
CA ASN A 40 15.43 -19.16 5.49
C ASN A 40 16.45 -18.09 5.07
N GLU A 41 17.69 -18.52 4.80
CA GLU A 41 18.78 -17.64 4.34
C GLU A 41 18.49 -16.91 3.01
N LYS A 42 17.46 -17.31 2.25
CA LYS A 42 17.09 -16.73 0.95
C LYS A 42 15.98 -15.70 1.06
N SER A 43 15.40 -15.49 2.25
CA SER A 43 14.35 -14.50 2.43
C SER A 43 14.85 -13.11 2.07
N LEU A 44 14.07 -12.36 1.27
CA LEU A 44 14.43 -10.99 0.91
C LEU A 44 14.53 -10.06 2.13
N TYR A 45 13.96 -10.43 3.26
CA TYR A 45 14.11 -9.63 4.49
C TYR A 45 15.57 -9.39 4.86
N HIS A 46 16.49 -10.32 4.56
CA HIS A 46 17.92 -10.12 4.76
C HIS A 46 18.50 -8.94 3.95
N ILE A 47 17.78 -8.48 2.92
CA ILE A 47 18.18 -7.31 2.08
C ILE A 47 17.37 -6.07 2.44
N ILE A 48 16.03 -6.18 2.62
CA ILE A 48 15.15 -5.02 2.84
C ILE A 48 14.97 -4.65 4.31
N LYS A 49 15.25 -5.58 5.24
CA LYS A 49 15.26 -5.42 6.70
C LYS A 49 16.49 -6.09 7.33
N PRO A 50 17.71 -5.70 6.88
CA PRO A 50 18.94 -6.42 7.24
C PRO A 50 19.32 -6.33 8.73
N GLU A 51 18.63 -5.51 9.52
CA GLU A 51 18.74 -5.53 10.98
C GLU A 51 18.37 -6.87 11.61
N ILE A 52 17.66 -7.75 10.89
CA ILE A 52 17.38 -9.12 11.37
C ILE A 52 18.63 -9.99 11.45
N ASP A 53 19.72 -9.65 10.77
CA ASP A 53 21.00 -10.35 10.81
C ASP A 53 21.87 -9.94 12.00
N PHE A 54 21.41 -8.97 12.80
CA PHE A 54 22.10 -8.45 13.99
C PHE A 54 21.37 -8.89 15.28
N PRO A 55 21.98 -8.72 16.46
CA PRO A 55 21.30 -8.98 17.73
C PRO A 55 19.97 -8.23 17.86
N VAL A 56 18.99 -8.86 18.52
CA VAL A 56 17.69 -8.25 18.82
C VAL A 56 17.86 -6.88 19.48
N GLY A 57 17.08 -5.90 19.03
CA GLY A 57 17.18 -4.51 19.50
C GLY A 57 18.16 -3.64 18.69
N THR A 58 18.83 -4.18 17.67
CA THR A 58 19.60 -3.36 16.73
C THR A 58 18.64 -2.45 15.97
N SER A 59 18.95 -1.16 15.93
CA SER A 59 18.13 -0.17 15.22
C SER A 59 18.16 -0.40 13.70
N GLU A 60 17.02 -0.32 13.04
CA GLU A 60 16.93 -0.31 11.58
C GLU A 60 17.76 0.82 10.92
N TYR A 61 18.12 1.85 11.68
CA TYR A 61 18.92 3.02 11.23
C TYR A 61 20.41 2.89 11.55
N ASP A 62 20.89 1.77 12.13
CA ASP A 62 22.31 1.56 12.39
C ASP A 62 23.06 1.54 11.05
N PRO A 63 24.18 2.30 10.90
CA PRO A 63 24.95 2.31 9.65
C PRO A 63 25.34 0.94 9.12
N ARG A 64 25.64 -0.03 10.00
CA ARG A 64 26.01 -1.39 9.64
C ARG A 64 24.90 -2.16 8.93
N VAL A 65 23.65 -1.77 9.17
CA VAL A 65 22.46 -2.38 8.54
C VAL A 65 22.46 -2.13 7.03
N TYR A 66 22.85 -0.93 6.60
CA TYR A 66 22.95 -0.59 5.17
C TYR A 66 24.10 -1.33 4.47
N ASP A 67 25.26 -1.45 5.14
CA ASP A 67 26.39 -2.24 4.62
C ASP A 67 26.00 -3.71 4.47
N LYS A 68 25.23 -4.23 5.43
CA LYS A 68 24.72 -5.61 5.39
C LYS A 68 23.71 -5.82 4.26
N ALA A 69 22.87 -4.84 3.95
CA ALA A 69 21.97 -4.89 2.79
C ALA A 69 22.76 -5.10 1.48
N VAL A 70 23.83 -4.32 1.30
CA VAL A 70 24.71 -4.42 0.11
C VAL A 70 25.40 -5.79 0.03
N GLU A 71 25.96 -6.24 1.15
CA GLU A 71 26.59 -7.57 1.24
C GLU A 71 25.62 -8.67 0.85
N ASN A 72 24.43 -8.67 1.43
CA ASN A 72 23.39 -9.67 1.19
C ASN A 72 22.89 -9.61 -0.27
N PHE A 73 22.63 -8.42 -0.81
CA PHE A 73 22.17 -8.28 -2.19
C PHE A 73 23.20 -8.81 -3.20
N LYS A 74 24.49 -8.54 -2.95
CA LYS A 74 25.57 -9.09 -3.76
C LYS A 74 25.67 -10.62 -3.62
N MET A 75 25.62 -11.14 -2.38
CA MET A 75 25.65 -12.57 -2.09
C MET A 75 24.49 -13.32 -2.78
N PHE A 76 23.28 -12.77 -2.77
CA PHE A 76 22.11 -13.38 -3.44
C PHE A 76 22.34 -13.54 -4.94
N GLN A 77 22.97 -12.54 -5.58
CA GLN A 77 23.31 -12.61 -6.99
C GLN A 77 24.45 -13.63 -7.26
N GLU A 78 25.50 -13.63 -6.44
CA GLU A 78 26.63 -14.57 -6.56
C GLU A 78 26.19 -16.03 -6.36
N LYS A 79 25.27 -16.28 -5.43
CA LYS A 79 24.68 -17.62 -5.20
C LYS A 79 23.62 -18.00 -6.25
N GLY A 80 23.26 -17.09 -7.15
CA GLY A 80 22.23 -17.30 -8.17
C GLY A 80 20.80 -17.38 -7.63
N TRP A 81 20.58 -16.89 -6.41
CA TRP A 81 19.23 -16.77 -5.84
C TRP A 81 18.44 -15.61 -6.46
N LEU A 82 19.17 -14.63 -6.97
CA LEU A 82 18.66 -13.54 -7.79
C LEU A 82 19.48 -13.48 -9.08
N LYS A 83 18.81 -13.37 -10.24
CA LYS A 83 19.45 -13.29 -11.56
C LYS A 83 18.84 -12.17 -12.38
N GLN A 84 19.67 -11.39 -13.06
CA GLN A 84 19.20 -10.37 -13.98
C GLN A 84 18.75 -11.01 -15.31
N ASP A 85 17.59 -10.57 -15.79
CA ASP A 85 17.10 -10.95 -17.13
C ASP A 85 18.04 -10.43 -18.22
N ALA A 86 18.18 -11.19 -19.29
CA ALA A 86 19.08 -10.84 -20.40
C ALA A 86 18.54 -9.69 -21.26
N GLU A 87 17.21 -9.55 -21.32
CA GLU A 87 16.50 -8.60 -22.17
C GLU A 87 15.58 -7.72 -21.34
N GLU A 88 15.32 -6.51 -21.85
CA GLU A 88 14.33 -5.62 -21.27
C GLU A 88 12.93 -6.13 -21.58
N MET A 89 12.06 -6.14 -20.58
CA MET A 89 10.67 -6.56 -20.70
C MET A 89 9.79 -5.88 -19.69
N TYR A 90 8.48 -5.97 -19.89
CA TYR A 90 7.48 -5.72 -18.84
C TYR A 90 7.10 -7.04 -18.17
N TYR A 91 6.45 -6.93 -17.02
CA TYR A 91 5.91 -8.10 -16.32
C TYR A 91 4.45 -7.83 -15.98
N ILE A 92 3.62 -8.87 -15.97
CA ILE A 92 2.27 -8.79 -15.41
C ILE A 92 2.29 -9.50 -14.08
N TYR A 93 1.88 -8.83 -13.04
CA TYR A 93 1.79 -9.38 -11.69
C TYR A 93 0.34 -9.45 -11.26
N ALA A 94 -0.16 -10.65 -10.96
CA ALA A 94 -1.50 -10.88 -10.46
C ALA A 94 -1.49 -11.29 -8.99
N GLN A 95 -2.46 -10.77 -8.26
CA GLN A 95 -2.71 -11.11 -6.87
C GLN A 95 -4.17 -11.54 -6.73
N THR A 96 -4.39 -12.79 -6.28
CA THR A 96 -5.73 -13.31 -5.99
C THR A 96 -5.91 -13.40 -4.48
N ILE A 97 -6.96 -12.76 -3.98
CA ILE A 97 -7.32 -12.78 -2.57
C ILE A 97 -7.78 -14.19 -2.19
N GLY A 98 -7.04 -14.83 -1.28
CA GLY A 98 -7.40 -16.11 -0.69
C GLY A 98 -8.45 -15.99 0.42
N GLU A 99 -8.75 -17.11 1.07
CA GLU A 99 -9.53 -17.12 2.30
C GLU A 99 -8.66 -16.57 3.44
N SER A 100 -8.87 -15.31 3.79
CA SER A 100 -8.11 -14.68 4.88
C SER A 100 -8.63 -15.15 6.23
N PRO A 101 -7.76 -15.69 7.11
CA PRO A 101 -8.14 -16.05 8.47
C PRO A 101 -8.52 -14.82 9.32
N LEU A 102 -8.19 -13.61 8.88
CA LEU A 102 -8.45 -12.37 9.61
C LEU A 102 -9.84 -11.78 9.38
N GLY A 103 -10.64 -12.35 8.48
CA GLY A 103 -12.06 -12.01 8.28
C GLY A 103 -12.35 -10.63 7.64
N GLY A 104 -11.34 -9.79 7.43
CA GLY A 104 -11.53 -8.43 6.89
C GLY A 104 -11.86 -8.38 5.40
N LEU A 105 -11.54 -9.45 4.67
CA LEU A 105 -11.76 -9.58 3.23
C LEU A 105 -13.00 -10.43 2.88
N GLN A 106 -13.96 -10.54 3.79
CA GLN A 106 -15.20 -11.25 3.52
C GLN A 106 -15.90 -10.68 2.28
N GLY A 107 -16.19 -11.53 1.30
CA GLY A 107 -16.78 -11.16 0.01
C GLY A 107 -15.79 -10.72 -1.07
N ALA A 108 -14.49 -10.62 -0.76
CA ALA A 108 -13.42 -10.34 -1.75
C ALA A 108 -12.60 -11.59 -2.11
N SER A 109 -12.81 -12.74 -1.44
CA SER A 109 -12.13 -14.00 -1.75
C SER A 109 -12.36 -14.38 -3.21
N GLY A 110 -11.30 -14.79 -3.90
CA GLY A 110 -11.29 -15.12 -5.32
C GLY A 110 -11.16 -13.90 -6.26
N LYS A 111 -11.25 -12.66 -5.75
CA LYS A 111 -10.99 -11.48 -6.56
C LYS A 111 -9.52 -11.42 -6.93
N THR A 112 -9.24 -11.24 -8.22
CA THR A 112 -7.87 -11.06 -8.76
C THR A 112 -7.70 -9.65 -9.28
N GLN A 113 -6.56 -9.03 -8.96
CA GLN A 113 -6.11 -7.78 -9.57
C GLN A 113 -4.83 -8.03 -10.36
N TYR A 114 -4.74 -7.40 -11.55
CA TYR A 114 -3.63 -7.55 -12.48
C TYR A 114 -2.91 -6.23 -12.65
N GLY A 115 -1.63 -6.17 -12.35
CA GLY A 115 -0.79 -4.99 -12.49
C GLY A 115 0.33 -5.18 -13.48
N LEU A 116 0.67 -4.12 -14.21
CA LEU A 116 1.85 -4.05 -15.08
C LEU A 116 3.05 -3.56 -14.28
N VAL A 117 4.10 -4.38 -14.21
CA VAL A 117 5.38 -4.00 -13.60
C VAL A 117 6.19 -3.26 -14.64
N VAL A 118 6.51 -2.01 -14.36
CA VAL A 118 7.13 -1.06 -15.27
C VAL A 118 8.26 -0.29 -14.58
N ALA A 119 9.16 0.29 -15.35
CA ALA A 119 10.04 1.36 -14.89
C ALA A 119 9.39 2.71 -15.23
N ALA A 120 8.87 3.43 -14.22
CA ALA A 120 8.18 4.71 -14.35
C ALA A 120 9.17 5.87 -14.23
N ALA A 121 8.98 6.93 -15.03
CA ALA A 121 9.91 8.06 -15.07
C ALA A 121 9.97 8.85 -13.76
N VAL A 122 11.19 9.13 -13.28
CA VAL A 122 11.45 10.01 -12.14
C VAL A 122 10.88 11.40 -12.38
N GLU A 123 10.99 11.91 -13.61
CA GLU A 123 10.48 13.23 -13.96
C GLU A 123 8.96 13.32 -13.78
N ASP A 124 8.22 12.26 -14.06
CA ASP A 124 6.76 12.21 -13.86
C ASP A 124 6.37 12.35 -12.39
N TYR A 125 7.21 11.87 -11.48
CA TYR A 125 7.03 12.12 -10.05
C TYR A 125 7.34 13.57 -9.68
N MET A 126 8.40 14.16 -10.25
CA MET A 126 8.84 15.51 -9.95
C MET A 126 7.91 16.59 -10.51
N ASN A 127 7.32 16.36 -11.69
CA ASN A 127 6.44 17.33 -12.37
C ASN A 127 4.94 17.11 -12.08
N GLY A 128 4.58 16.08 -11.29
CA GLY A 128 3.20 15.84 -10.85
C GLY A 128 2.32 15.07 -11.84
N VAL A 129 2.89 14.38 -12.82
CA VAL A 129 2.20 13.37 -13.63
C VAL A 129 1.88 12.15 -12.74
N ILE A 130 2.79 11.78 -11.85
CA ILE A 130 2.52 10.83 -10.76
C ILE A 130 1.96 11.60 -9.58
N LYS A 131 0.66 11.43 -9.33
CA LYS A 131 -0.14 12.14 -8.33
C LYS A 131 0.04 11.53 -6.94
N LYS A 132 0.13 12.40 -5.94
CA LYS A 132 0.30 12.06 -4.52
C LYS A 132 -0.96 12.47 -3.75
N HIS A 133 -1.30 11.70 -2.73
CA HIS A 133 -2.40 12.03 -1.81
C HIS A 133 -1.98 11.95 -0.34
N GLU A 134 -0.71 11.64 -0.05
CA GLU A 134 -0.17 11.55 1.31
C GLU A 134 1.18 12.26 1.40
N LEU A 135 1.45 12.88 2.57
CA LEU A 135 2.75 13.46 2.88
C LEU A 135 3.71 12.38 3.40
N THR A 136 4.94 12.41 2.91
CA THR A 136 6.01 11.55 3.41
C THR A 136 6.57 12.06 4.73
N ARG A 137 7.01 11.14 5.59
CA ARG A 137 7.78 11.45 6.79
C ARG A 137 9.26 11.47 6.42
N ARG A 138 9.94 12.55 6.80
CA ARG A 138 11.33 12.78 6.43
C ARG A 138 12.28 11.68 6.91
N ASP A 139 12.09 11.17 8.14
CA ASP A 139 12.90 10.09 8.70
C ASP A 139 12.81 8.80 7.87
N LYS A 140 11.59 8.42 7.46
CA LYS A 140 11.37 7.25 6.63
C LYS A 140 11.83 7.44 5.18
N GLU A 141 11.66 8.65 4.64
CA GLU A 141 12.13 9.00 3.30
C GLU A 141 13.65 8.91 3.22
N GLU A 142 14.38 9.51 4.18
CA GLU A 142 15.84 9.46 4.24
C GLU A 142 16.38 8.02 4.40
N ASP A 143 15.72 7.19 5.21
CA ASP A 143 16.06 5.79 5.36
C ASP A 143 15.93 5.02 4.04
N ARG A 144 14.80 5.16 3.35
CA ARG A 144 14.63 4.52 2.04
C ARG A 144 15.58 5.06 0.97
N MET A 145 15.87 6.37 0.98
CA MET A 145 16.89 6.94 0.11
C MET A 145 18.27 6.30 0.32
N LYS A 146 18.66 6.05 1.57
CA LYS A 146 19.93 5.34 1.88
C LYS A 146 19.91 3.94 1.28
N HIS A 147 18.84 3.16 1.50
CA HIS A 147 18.72 1.83 0.91
C HIS A 147 18.85 1.85 -0.61
N VAL A 148 18.16 2.76 -1.29
CA VAL A 148 18.26 2.91 -2.76
C VAL A 148 19.67 3.28 -3.19
N ARG A 149 20.33 4.23 -2.51
CA ARG A 149 21.69 4.66 -2.84
C ARG A 149 22.72 3.54 -2.70
N VAL A 150 22.71 2.84 -1.55
CA VAL A 150 23.75 1.84 -1.27
C VAL A 150 23.58 0.58 -2.10
N ASN A 151 22.35 0.12 -2.33
CA ASN A 151 22.09 -1.05 -3.17
C ASN A 151 22.09 -0.73 -4.66
N ASN A 152 22.02 0.54 -5.03
CA ASN A 152 21.87 1.00 -6.40
C ASN A 152 20.73 0.32 -7.15
N ALA A 153 19.59 0.11 -6.44
CA ALA A 153 18.43 -0.62 -6.93
C ALA A 153 17.14 -0.19 -6.23
N ASN A 154 16.01 -0.36 -6.92
CA ASN A 154 14.69 -0.38 -6.31
C ASN A 154 14.39 -1.82 -5.91
N LEU A 155 14.62 -2.16 -4.65
CA LEU A 155 14.44 -3.51 -4.11
C LEU A 155 12.96 -3.92 -3.97
N GLU A 156 12.10 -2.93 -3.81
CA GLU A 156 10.66 -3.09 -3.55
C GLU A 156 9.86 -2.23 -4.54
N PRO A 157 8.77 -2.77 -5.10
CA PRO A 157 7.95 -2.00 -6.03
C PRO A 157 7.13 -0.93 -5.31
N VAL A 158 6.75 0.11 -6.03
CA VAL A 158 5.69 1.04 -5.62
C VAL A 158 4.38 0.65 -6.29
N PHE A 159 3.27 1.00 -5.66
CA PHE A 159 1.93 0.61 -6.09
C PHE A 159 1.21 1.81 -6.69
N PHE A 160 0.93 1.78 -8.00
CA PHE A 160 0.24 2.84 -8.72
C PHE A 160 -1.12 2.36 -9.24
N ALA A 161 -2.03 3.31 -9.36
CA ALA A 161 -3.27 3.16 -10.10
C ALA A 161 -3.25 4.02 -11.36
N TYR A 162 -3.94 3.57 -12.40
CA TYR A 162 -4.23 4.35 -13.60
C TYR A 162 -5.73 4.25 -13.97
N PRO A 163 -6.31 5.25 -14.66
CA PRO A 163 -7.66 5.15 -15.20
C PRO A 163 -7.80 3.96 -16.13
N ASP A 164 -8.86 3.19 -16.00
CA ASP A 164 -9.07 1.96 -16.76
C ASP A 164 -8.85 2.17 -18.27
N ASN A 165 -8.22 1.20 -18.92
CA ASN A 165 -7.84 1.29 -20.32
C ASN A 165 -8.09 -0.04 -21.05
N ALA A 166 -9.03 -0.05 -21.98
CA ALA A 166 -9.46 -1.28 -22.67
C ALA A 166 -8.34 -1.94 -23.49
N VAL A 167 -7.35 -1.18 -23.98
CA VAL A 167 -6.21 -1.75 -24.73
C VAL A 167 -5.32 -2.55 -23.80
N LEU A 168 -4.97 -2.01 -22.64
CA LEU A 168 -4.19 -2.69 -21.63
C LEU A 168 -4.94 -3.89 -21.04
N ASP A 169 -6.25 -3.74 -20.79
CA ASP A 169 -7.09 -4.83 -20.26
C ASP A 169 -7.12 -6.02 -21.22
N ALA A 170 -7.30 -5.78 -22.53
CA ALA A 170 -7.30 -6.83 -23.55
C ALA A 170 -5.92 -7.51 -23.67
N LEU A 171 -4.83 -6.74 -23.63
CA LEU A 171 -3.46 -7.26 -23.66
C LEU A 171 -3.18 -8.13 -22.43
N VAL A 172 -3.50 -7.66 -21.24
CA VAL A 172 -3.33 -8.38 -19.98
C VAL A 172 -4.15 -9.67 -19.99
N ALA A 173 -5.43 -9.61 -20.38
CA ALA A 173 -6.29 -10.80 -20.45
C ALA A 173 -5.73 -11.87 -21.41
N ARG A 174 -5.18 -11.46 -22.55
CA ARG A 174 -4.56 -12.38 -23.52
C ARG A 174 -3.31 -13.04 -22.96
N ILE A 175 -2.39 -12.27 -22.37
CA ILE A 175 -1.12 -12.81 -21.85
C ILE A 175 -1.40 -13.70 -20.63
N THR A 176 -2.29 -13.30 -19.73
CA THR A 176 -2.58 -14.07 -18.51
C THR A 176 -3.39 -15.35 -18.76
N SER A 177 -3.90 -15.56 -19.99
CA SER A 177 -4.44 -16.85 -20.41
C SER A 177 -3.37 -17.93 -20.65
N THR A 178 -2.08 -17.55 -20.65
CA THR A 178 -0.94 -18.46 -20.80
C THR A 178 -0.43 -18.95 -19.44
N VAL A 179 0.50 -19.91 -19.45
CA VAL A 179 1.14 -20.40 -18.22
C VAL A 179 2.03 -19.31 -17.62
N PRO A 180 1.89 -18.96 -16.34
CA PRO A 180 2.73 -17.97 -15.70
C PRO A 180 4.17 -18.46 -15.45
N GLU A 181 5.08 -17.54 -15.38
CA GLU A 181 6.45 -17.78 -14.91
C GLU A 181 6.47 -18.17 -13.43
N TYR A 182 5.75 -17.41 -12.59
CA TYR A 182 5.54 -17.75 -11.17
C TYR A 182 4.07 -18.01 -10.91
N ASP A 183 3.80 -18.98 -10.03
CA ASP A 183 2.47 -19.28 -9.53
C ASP A 183 2.60 -19.98 -8.18
N PHE A 184 2.28 -19.25 -7.11
CA PHE A 184 2.38 -19.76 -5.75
C PHE A 184 1.35 -19.11 -4.82
N ILE A 185 1.12 -19.76 -3.67
CA ILE A 185 0.28 -19.26 -2.59
C ILE A 185 1.20 -18.90 -1.42
N ALA A 186 1.21 -17.62 -1.04
CA ALA A 186 2.02 -17.16 0.09
C ALA A 186 1.45 -17.71 1.41
N PRO A 187 2.29 -18.39 2.23
CA PRO A 187 1.80 -19.10 3.41
C PRO A 187 1.29 -18.16 4.52
N VAL A 188 1.75 -16.93 4.56
CA VAL A 188 1.42 -15.98 5.63
C VAL A 188 -0.01 -15.46 5.55
N ASP A 189 -0.53 -15.23 4.34
CA ASP A 189 -1.84 -14.62 4.11
C ASP A 189 -2.78 -15.47 3.24
N GLY A 190 -2.26 -16.55 2.64
CA GLY A 190 -3.02 -17.44 1.77
C GLY A 190 -3.36 -16.83 0.40
N PHE A 191 -2.74 -15.72 0.03
CA PHE A 191 -2.98 -15.08 -1.26
C PHE A 191 -2.16 -15.76 -2.35
N ARG A 192 -2.77 -15.89 -3.55
CA ARG A 192 -2.07 -16.42 -4.73
C ARG A 192 -1.39 -15.29 -5.48
N HIS A 193 -0.14 -15.53 -5.84
CA HIS A 193 0.70 -14.61 -6.60
C HIS A 193 1.14 -15.26 -7.90
N GLN A 194 0.95 -14.55 -9.01
CA GLN A 194 1.34 -15.04 -10.34
C GLN A 194 2.09 -13.94 -11.09
N LEU A 195 3.07 -14.33 -11.90
CA LEU A 195 3.87 -13.41 -12.73
C LEU A 195 4.00 -13.96 -14.14
N TRP A 196 3.81 -13.08 -15.14
CA TRP A 196 4.07 -13.38 -16.56
C TRP A 196 5.13 -12.43 -17.09
N LEU A 197 5.92 -12.92 -18.04
CA LEU A 197 6.95 -12.15 -18.72
C LEU A 197 6.38 -11.62 -20.04
N VAL A 198 6.47 -10.32 -20.28
CA VAL A 198 6.02 -9.68 -21.53
C VAL A 198 7.25 -9.37 -22.38
N LYS A 199 7.56 -10.26 -23.31
CA LYS A 199 8.79 -10.23 -24.12
C LYS A 199 8.56 -9.84 -25.59
N GLU A 200 7.33 -10.05 -26.07
CA GLU A 200 7.04 -9.80 -27.49
C GLU A 200 7.15 -8.30 -27.80
N PRO A 201 7.95 -7.91 -28.82
CA PRO A 201 8.18 -6.50 -29.14
C PRO A 201 6.88 -5.71 -29.40
N GLU A 202 5.88 -6.33 -30.01
CA GLU A 202 4.57 -5.71 -30.28
C GLU A 202 3.83 -5.40 -28.99
N ASP A 203 3.89 -6.29 -27.98
CA ASP A 203 3.26 -6.09 -26.68
C ASP A 203 3.97 -5.01 -25.87
N ILE A 204 5.31 -5.02 -25.91
CA ILE A 204 6.14 -3.97 -25.30
C ILE A 204 5.79 -2.60 -25.89
N CYS A 205 5.72 -2.50 -27.22
CA CYS A 205 5.35 -1.28 -27.92
C CYS A 205 3.94 -0.82 -27.50
N THR A 206 2.96 -1.73 -27.52
CA THR A 206 1.58 -1.45 -27.14
C THR A 206 1.46 -0.90 -25.72
N ILE A 207 2.17 -1.49 -24.74
CA ILE A 207 2.18 -1.01 -23.35
C ILE A 207 2.76 0.41 -23.30
N THR A 208 3.95 0.60 -23.86
CA THR A 208 4.68 1.89 -23.83
C THR A 208 3.84 3.01 -24.46
N GLU A 209 3.30 2.79 -25.66
CA GLU A 209 2.49 3.77 -26.38
C GLU A 209 1.16 4.04 -25.67
N THR A 210 0.54 3.03 -25.06
CA THR A 210 -0.72 3.22 -24.35
C THR A 210 -0.50 4.05 -23.08
N PHE A 211 0.55 3.77 -22.28
CA PHE A 211 0.87 4.61 -21.11
C PHE A 211 1.15 6.06 -21.51
N ALA A 212 1.78 6.29 -22.66
CA ALA A 212 1.99 7.63 -23.20
C ALA A 212 0.67 8.39 -23.53
N THR A 213 -0.48 7.73 -23.49
CA THR A 213 -1.80 8.38 -23.60
C THR A 213 -2.45 8.64 -22.25
N ILE A 214 -1.98 7.99 -21.18
CA ILE A 214 -2.54 8.14 -19.84
C ILE A 214 -2.04 9.45 -19.22
N PRO A 215 -2.94 10.37 -18.82
CA PRO A 215 -2.51 11.69 -18.38
C PRO A 215 -1.81 11.67 -17.02
N TYR A 216 -2.26 10.82 -16.10
CA TYR A 216 -1.76 10.74 -14.73
C TYR A 216 -1.72 9.31 -14.22
N LEU A 217 -0.73 9.03 -13.36
CA LEU A 217 -0.68 7.87 -12.47
C LEU A 217 -0.95 8.34 -11.03
N TYR A 218 -1.48 7.46 -10.21
CA TYR A 218 -1.84 7.79 -8.82
C TYR A 218 -1.14 6.82 -7.88
N ILE A 219 -0.39 7.33 -6.91
CA ILE A 219 0.23 6.47 -5.90
C ILE A 219 -0.88 5.89 -5.03
N ALA A 220 -1.06 4.58 -5.06
CA ALA A 220 -1.97 3.86 -4.18
C ALA A 220 -1.28 3.52 -2.84
N ASP A 221 -0.06 2.98 -2.90
CA ASP A 221 0.76 2.66 -1.74
C ASP A 221 2.25 2.87 -2.04
N GLY A 222 3.07 3.09 -1.00
CA GLY A 222 4.51 3.28 -1.15
C GLY A 222 4.94 4.73 -1.41
N HIS A 223 4.27 5.73 -0.83
CA HIS A 223 4.65 7.15 -0.97
C HIS A 223 6.11 7.41 -0.59
N HIS A 224 6.61 6.82 0.51
CA HIS A 224 8.01 6.96 0.93
C HIS A 224 8.98 6.30 -0.06
N ARG A 225 8.63 5.13 -0.60
CA ARG A 225 9.43 4.42 -1.63
C ARG A 225 9.47 5.20 -2.94
N SER A 226 8.34 5.76 -3.36
CA SER A 226 8.26 6.62 -4.56
C SER A 226 9.11 7.88 -4.42
N ALA A 227 8.99 8.58 -3.29
CA ALA A 227 9.80 9.77 -3.00
C ALA A 227 11.30 9.43 -2.99
N ALA A 228 11.69 8.38 -2.27
CA ALA A 228 13.09 7.97 -2.16
C ALA A 228 13.70 7.62 -3.53
N ALA A 229 13.00 6.84 -4.34
CA ALA A 229 13.46 6.45 -5.67
C ALA A 229 13.63 7.68 -6.59
N ALA A 230 12.63 8.58 -6.62
CA ALA A 230 12.67 9.76 -7.45
C ALA A 230 13.77 10.75 -7.03
N LEU A 231 13.95 10.99 -5.72
CA LEU A 231 14.98 11.89 -5.20
C LEU A 231 16.39 11.35 -5.46
N VAL A 232 16.63 10.05 -5.26
CA VAL A 232 17.92 9.42 -5.56
C VAL A 232 18.21 9.43 -7.07
N GLY A 233 17.21 9.18 -7.91
CA GLY A 233 17.34 9.30 -9.36
C GLY A 233 17.76 10.72 -9.77
N ALA A 234 17.09 11.74 -9.24
CA ALA A 234 17.42 13.14 -9.49
C ALA A 234 18.82 13.53 -8.97
N GLU A 235 19.27 12.97 -7.83
CA GLU A 235 20.64 13.15 -7.33
C GLU A 235 21.68 12.56 -8.29
N LYS A 236 21.47 11.32 -8.78
CA LYS A 236 22.34 10.65 -9.74
C LYS A 236 22.43 11.42 -11.05
N ALA A 237 21.30 11.92 -11.57
CA ALA A 237 21.26 12.76 -12.75
C ALA A 237 22.15 14.02 -12.61
N LYS A 238 22.08 14.69 -11.46
CA LYS A 238 22.92 15.87 -11.15
C LYS A 238 24.42 15.55 -11.02
N GLN A 239 24.73 14.34 -10.57
CA GLN A 239 26.10 13.90 -10.36
C GLN A 239 26.77 13.36 -11.64
N ASN A 240 25.98 12.97 -12.62
CA ASN A 240 26.48 12.43 -13.89
C ASN A 240 26.75 13.56 -14.91
N PRO A 241 28.00 13.91 -15.20
CA PRO A 241 28.34 14.96 -16.19
C PRO A 241 27.95 14.58 -17.62
N ASN A 242 27.68 13.28 -17.87
CA ASN A 242 27.30 12.75 -19.18
C ASN A 242 25.81 12.33 -19.20
N HIS A 243 24.99 12.92 -18.32
CA HIS A 243 23.58 12.62 -18.24
C HIS A 243 22.85 12.84 -19.58
N ARG A 244 22.10 11.83 -20.04
CA ARG A 244 21.35 11.85 -21.31
C ARG A 244 19.84 11.83 -21.09
N GLY A 245 19.39 11.29 -19.94
CA GLY A 245 17.97 11.13 -19.60
C GLY A 245 17.40 9.73 -19.85
N ASP A 246 18.16 8.84 -20.45
CA ASP A 246 17.76 7.45 -20.74
C ASP A 246 18.36 6.42 -19.77
N GLU A 247 19.24 6.85 -18.86
CA GLU A 247 19.86 5.98 -17.87
C GLU A 247 18.84 5.39 -16.89
N GLU A 248 19.10 4.17 -16.38
CA GLU A 248 18.17 3.43 -15.49
C GLU A 248 17.76 4.21 -14.24
N TYR A 249 18.63 5.02 -13.66
CA TYR A 249 18.30 5.85 -12.49
C TYR A 249 17.26 6.97 -12.76
N ASN A 250 16.92 7.25 -14.01
CA ASN A 250 15.83 8.16 -14.36
C ASN A 250 14.45 7.50 -14.29
N PHE A 251 14.43 6.22 -13.94
CA PHE A 251 13.22 5.43 -13.81
C PHE A 251 13.23 4.66 -12.50
N PHE A 252 12.05 4.28 -12.01
CA PHE A 252 11.90 3.46 -10.80
C PHE A 252 10.77 2.46 -10.95
N MET A 253 10.92 1.32 -10.28
CA MET A 253 10.02 0.19 -10.40
C MET A 253 8.66 0.46 -9.77
N ALA A 254 7.61 0.33 -10.58
CA ALA A 254 6.22 0.44 -10.15
C ALA A 254 5.39 -0.75 -10.66
N VAL A 255 4.35 -1.10 -9.92
CA VAL A 255 3.27 -1.97 -10.39
C VAL A 255 2.03 -1.11 -10.56
N CYS A 256 1.56 -0.98 -11.80
CA CYS A 256 0.45 -0.14 -12.20
C CYS A 256 -0.81 -0.98 -12.43
N PHE A 257 -1.89 -0.68 -11.71
CA PHE A 257 -3.17 -1.39 -11.79
C PHE A 257 -4.27 -0.49 -12.36
N PRO A 258 -5.24 -1.04 -13.10
CA PRO A 258 -6.46 -0.34 -13.42
C PRO A 258 -7.20 0.04 -12.12
N ALA A 259 -7.68 1.27 -12.02
CA ALA A 259 -8.31 1.80 -10.80
C ALA A 259 -9.50 0.96 -10.32
N SER A 260 -10.30 0.39 -11.25
CA SER A 260 -11.47 -0.44 -10.93
C SER A 260 -11.12 -1.79 -10.30
N GLN A 261 -9.91 -2.30 -10.47
CA GLN A 261 -9.50 -3.59 -9.93
C GLN A 261 -9.05 -3.52 -8.47
N LEU A 262 -8.74 -2.32 -7.97
CA LEU A 262 -8.18 -2.14 -6.64
C LEU A 262 -9.20 -2.39 -5.53
N THR A 263 -8.72 -2.99 -4.45
CA THR A 263 -9.50 -3.20 -3.23
C THR A 263 -8.96 -2.28 -2.14
N ILE A 264 -9.82 -1.38 -1.69
CA ILE A 264 -9.52 -0.47 -0.58
C ILE A 264 -10.37 -0.92 0.60
N LEU A 265 -9.73 -1.16 1.73
CA LEU A 265 -10.38 -1.52 2.97
C LEU A 265 -10.58 -0.30 3.86
N ASP A 266 -11.54 -0.42 4.75
CA ASP A 266 -11.79 0.54 5.81
C ASP A 266 -10.58 0.67 6.75
N TYR A 267 -10.35 1.88 7.25
CA TYR A 267 -9.40 2.12 8.32
C TYR A 267 -10.19 2.56 9.56
N ASN A 268 -10.34 1.66 10.52
CA ASN A 268 -11.25 1.82 11.65
C ASN A 268 -10.56 2.50 12.84
N ARG A 269 -11.36 3.05 13.76
CA ARG A 269 -10.90 3.74 14.96
C ARG A 269 -11.37 2.99 16.20
N VAL A 270 -10.52 2.98 17.24
CA VAL A 270 -10.88 2.52 18.59
C VAL A 270 -10.44 3.57 19.59
N VAL A 271 -11.26 3.83 20.60
CA VAL A 271 -11.05 4.94 21.54
C VAL A 271 -11.20 4.44 22.99
N LYS A 272 -10.30 4.91 23.87
CA LYS A 272 -10.17 4.44 25.26
C LYS A 272 -11.27 4.96 26.20
N ASP A 273 -11.84 6.13 25.91
CA ASP A 273 -12.82 6.76 26.79
C ASP A 273 -13.81 7.63 26.00
N LEU A 274 -14.89 8.07 26.66
CA LEU A 274 -15.93 8.92 26.08
C LEU A 274 -15.83 10.38 26.57
N ASN A 275 -14.64 10.85 26.94
CA ASN A 275 -14.43 12.22 27.42
C ASN A 275 -15.36 12.58 28.61
N GLY A 276 -15.50 11.65 29.54
CA GLY A 276 -16.31 11.83 30.74
C GLY A 276 -17.82 11.60 30.57
N MET A 277 -18.31 11.31 29.37
CA MET A 277 -19.70 10.99 29.11
C MET A 277 -20.04 9.53 29.50
N THR A 278 -21.27 9.28 29.90
CA THR A 278 -21.82 7.92 29.93
C THR A 278 -22.17 7.45 28.52
N ASP A 279 -22.41 6.15 28.34
CA ASP A 279 -22.80 5.58 27.04
C ASP A 279 -24.08 6.24 26.51
N GLU A 280 -25.06 6.48 27.35
CA GLU A 280 -26.32 7.13 27.01
C GLU A 280 -26.11 8.59 26.58
N GLN A 281 -25.34 9.36 27.37
CA GLN A 281 -24.99 10.75 27.02
C GLN A 281 -24.25 10.85 25.69
N PHE A 282 -23.36 9.89 25.39
CA PHE A 282 -22.66 9.87 24.14
C PHE A 282 -23.58 9.56 22.96
N LEU A 283 -24.49 8.59 23.10
CA LEU A 283 -25.49 8.28 22.07
C LEU A 283 -26.44 9.47 21.82
N ASP A 284 -26.88 10.17 22.87
CA ASP A 284 -27.69 11.39 22.74
C ASP A 284 -26.93 12.53 22.05
N ALA A 285 -25.64 12.67 22.34
CA ALA A 285 -24.77 13.64 21.64
C ALA A 285 -24.60 13.33 20.15
N LEU A 286 -24.39 12.06 19.81
CA LEU A 286 -24.34 11.60 18.43
C LEU A 286 -25.63 11.84 17.65
N ALA A 287 -26.79 11.68 18.33
CA ALA A 287 -28.09 11.88 17.69
C ALA A 287 -28.36 13.31 17.21
N LYS A 288 -27.51 14.29 17.56
CA LYS A 288 -27.58 15.66 17.01
C LYS A 288 -27.21 15.68 15.53
N ASN A 289 -26.16 14.95 15.15
CA ASN A 289 -25.59 14.96 13.81
C ASN A 289 -25.89 13.68 13.01
N PHE A 290 -26.30 12.61 13.67
CA PHE A 290 -26.52 11.30 13.05
C PHE A 290 -27.90 10.74 13.40
N ASP A 291 -28.46 9.95 12.49
CA ASP A 291 -29.57 9.05 12.78
C ASP A 291 -28.99 7.78 13.39
N VAL A 292 -29.18 7.61 14.69
CA VAL A 292 -28.62 6.50 15.47
C VAL A 292 -29.60 5.33 15.51
N THR A 293 -29.22 4.19 14.96
CA THR A 293 -30.06 2.98 14.92
C THR A 293 -29.33 1.80 15.56
N LYS A 294 -29.94 1.22 16.59
CA LYS A 294 -29.44 0.01 17.26
C LYS A 294 -29.51 -1.20 16.33
N LYS A 295 -28.39 -1.94 16.16
CA LYS A 295 -28.28 -3.13 15.30
C LYS A 295 -28.19 -4.45 16.09
N GLY A 296 -27.72 -4.43 17.33
CA GLY A 296 -27.60 -5.62 18.18
C GLY A 296 -26.17 -6.02 18.47
N ALA A 297 -25.97 -7.28 18.85
CA ALA A 297 -24.65 -7.79 19.27
C ALA A 297 -23.75 -8.27 18.11
N GLU A 298 -24.36 -8.60 16.97
CA GLU A 298 -23.63 -9.08 15.79
C GLU A 298 -22.95 -7.94 15.06
N PRO A 299 -21.73 -8.16 14.54
CA PRO A 299 -20.99 -7.15 13.79
C PRO A 299 -21.82 -6.54 12.65
N TYR A 300 -21.89 -5.23 12.66
CA TYR A 300 -22.58 -4.46 11.62
C TYR A 300 -21.56 -3.60 10.85
N ARG A 301 -21.47 -3.80 9.53
CA ARG A 301 -20.60 -3.02 8.64
C ARG A 301 -21.40 -1.86 8.02
N PRO A 302 -20.82 -0.64 7.90
CA PRO A 302 -21.44 0.44 7.14
C PRO A 302 -21.80 -0.02 5.73
N ALA A 303 -23.01 0.31 5.27
CA ALA A 303 -23.52 -0.14 3.97
C ALA A 303 -23.28 0.85 2.83
N ALA A 304 -23.01 2.12 3.16
CA ALA A 304 -22.85 3.19 2.19
C ALA A 304 -21.97 4.32 2.75
N LEU A 305 -21.54 5.21 1.84
CA LEU A 305 -20.89 6.47 2.20
C LEU A 305 -21.77 7.26 3.20
N HIS A 306 -21.13 7.94 4.15
CA HIS A 306 -21.74 8.70 5.25
C HIS A 306 -22.54 7.86 6.26
N GLU A 307 -22.36 6.54 6.23
CA GLU A 307 -22.76 5.65 7.29
C GLU A 307 -21.55 5.13 8.05
N PHE A 308 -21.63 5.12 9.38
CA PHE A 308 -20.61 4.60 10.29
C PHE A 308 -21.22 3.49 11.14
N SER A 309 -20.38 2.58 11.65
CA SER A 309 -20.81 1.61 12.65
C SER A 309 -20.08 1.87 13.96
N LEU A 310 -20.84 2.10 15.02
CA LEU A 310 -20.33 2.26 16.38
C LEU A 310 -20.53 0.96 17.15
N TYR A 311 -19.48 0.45 17.79
CA TYR A 311 -19.58 -0.59 18.82
C TYR A 311 -19.36 0.01 20.20
N LEU A 312 -20.35 -0.07 21.05
CA LEU A 312 -20.36 0.52 22.39
C LEU A 312 -21.23 -0.32 23.35
N GLY A 313 -20.70 -0.65 24.54
CA GLY A 313 -21.45 -1.36 25.55
C GLY A 313 -22.01 -2.73 25.13
N GLY A 314 -21.27 -3.45 24.26
CA GLY A 314 -21.68 -4.76 23.73
C GLY A 314 -22.68 -4.71 22.58
N VAL A 315 -22.95 -3.53 22.03
CA VAL A 315 -23.98 -3.30 21.00
C VAL A 315 -23.42 -2.54 19.82
N TRP A 316 -23.78 -2.97 18.61
CA TRP A 316 -23.53 -2.25 17.37
C TRP A 316 -24.67 -1.28 17.05
N TYR A 317 -24.30 -0.09 16.59
CA TYR A 317 -25.21 0.95 16.12
C TYR A 317 -24.81 1.39 14.72
N SER A 318 -25.78 1.66 13.85
CA SER A 318 -25.60 2.42 12.62
C SER A 318 -25.74 3.91 12.93
N LEU A 319 -24.80 4.70 12.46
CA LEU A 319 -24.79 6.15 12.51
C LEU A 319 -24.85 6.68 11.09
N LYS A 320 -26.00 7.13 10.62
CA LYS A 320 -26.12 7.79 9.32
C LYS A 320 -26.06 9.30 9.50
N LEU A 321 -25.15 9.93 8.77
CA LEU A 321 -25.02 11.38 8.77
C LEU A 321 -26.33 12.02 8.31
N LYS A 322 -26.82 13.05 9.03
CA LYS A 322 -28.01 13.81 8.65
C LYS A 322 -27.74 14.69 7.44
N ASP A 323 -28.77 14.92 6.63
CA ASP A 323 -28.71 15.74 5.44
C ASP A 323 -28.17 17.16 5.74
N GLY A 324 -27.36 17.68 4.81
CA GLY A 324 -26.78 19.02 4.89
C GLY A 324 -25.55 19.18 5.80
N LEU A 325 -25.03 18.10 6.38
CA LEU A 325 -23.82 18.10 7.22
C LEU A 325 -22.54 17.69 6.43
N SER A 326 -22.69 17.30 5.17
CA SER A 326 -21.59 17.07 4.24
C SER A 326 -21.64 18.07 3.08
N ASP A 327 -20.51 18.58 2.66
CA ASP A 327 -20.35 19.37 1.44
C ASP A 327 -19.62 18.53 0.39
N GLU A 328 -20.38 17.96 -0.52
CA GLU A 328 -19.86 17.08 -1.60
C GLU A 328 -18.93 17.82 -2.60
N THR A 329 -18.87 19.14 -2.53
CA THR A 329 -17.95 19.96 -3.33
C THR A 329 -16.57 20.09 -2.69
N ASP A 330 -16.45 19.80 -1.39
CA ASP A 330 -15.17 19.71 -0.69
C ASP A 330 -14.63 18.26 -0.71
N PRO A 331 -13.64 17.96 -1.55
CA PRO A 331 -13.14 16.58 -1.70
C PRO A 331 -12.51 16.00 -0.43
N ILE A 332 -12.10 16.84 0.52
CA ILE A 332 -11.54 16.40 1.82
C ILE A 332 -12.63 16.38 2.89
N GLY A 333 -13.42 17.44 3.00
CA GLY A 333 -14.46 17.57 4.03
C GLY A 333 -15.57 16.54 3.90
N SER A 334 -15.89 16.09 2.68
CA SER A 334 -16.89 15.05 2.40
C SER A 334 -16.43 13.62 2.71
N LEU A 335 -15.15 13.39 3.00
CA LEU A 335 -14.68 12.06 3.38
C LEU A 335 -15.23 11.64 4.75
N ASP A 336 -15.65 10.39 4.87
CA ASP A 336 -16.08 9.80 6.14
C ASP A 336 -15.02 9.91 7.24
N VAL A 337 -13.74 9.81 6.84
CA VAL A 337 -12.60 10.06 7.73
C VAL A 337 -12.62 11.48 8.30
N SER A 338 -12.89 12.49 7.48
CA SER A 338 -12.95 13.90 7.90
C SER A 338 -14.18 14.18 8.73
N ILE A 339 -15.33 13.69 8.31
CA ILE A 339 -16.62 13.83 9.02
C ILE A 339 -16.52 13.22 10.40
N SER A 340 -16.06 11.97 10.52
CA SER A 340 -15.90 11.32 11.83
C SER A 340 -14.86 12.00 12.71
N SER A 341 -13.77 12.49 12.13
CA SER A 341 -12.73 13.23 12.86
C SER A 341 -13.29 14.53 13.45
N LYS A 342 -14.08 15.27 12.68
CA LYS A 342 -14.66 16.54 13.12
C LYS A 342 -15.81 16.31 14.12
N LEU A 343 -16.87 15.59 13.71
CA LEU A 343 -18.12 15.54 14.44
C LEU A 343 -18.12 14.57 15.64
N ILE A 344 -17.23 13.57 15.64
CA ILE A 344 -17.16 12.56 16.70
C ILE A 344 -15.88 12.71 17.52
N LEU A 345 -14.71 12.65 16.86
CA LEU A 345 -13.43 12.60 17.57
C LEU A 345 -13.07 13.96 18.19
N ASP A 346 -13.19 15.07 17.46
CA ASP A 346 -12.88 16.41 17.97
C ASP A 346 -14.05 16.96 18.82
N GLU A 347 -15.25 17.12 18.25
CA GLU A 347 -16.35 17.83 18.92
C GLU A 347 -16.87 17.11 20.18
N LEU A 348 -16.96 15.76 20.16
CA LEU A 348 -17.50 15.01 21.30
C LEU A 348 -16.40 14.47 22.21
N LEU A 349 -15.33 13.90 21.63
CA LEU A 349 -14.29 13.22 22.38
C LEU A 349 -13.07 14.10 22.68
N GLY A 350 -12.98 15.31 22.09
CA GLY A 350 -11.88 16.24 22.29
C GLY A 350 -10.53 15.75 21.72
N ILE A 351 -10.56 14.78 20.80
CA ILE A 351 -9.38 14.23 20.13
C ILE A 351 -9.11 15.07 18.88
N LYS A 352 -8.22 16.07 19.00
CA LYS A 352 -7.93 17.04 17.93
C LYS A 352 -6.81 16.60 17.00
N ASP A 353 -5.80 15.92 17.51
CA ASP A 353 -4.66 15.42 16.72
C ASP A 353 -4.60 13.90 16.79
N LEU A 354 -5.03 13.27 15.72
CA LEU A 354 -5.07 11.82 15.58
C LEU A 354 -3.68 11.15 15.58
N ARG A 355 -2.59 11.92 15.40
CA ARG A 355 -1.23 11.39 15.34
C ARG A 355 -0.58 11.30 16.72
N SER A 356 -0.99 12.15 17.64
CA SER A 356 -0.34 12.30 18.95
C SER A 356 -1.22 11.92 20.14
N ASP A 357 -2.56 11.90 19.99
CA ASP A 357 -3.47 11.54 21.09
C ASP A 357 -3.40 10.03 21.37
N LYS A 358 -3.04 9.68 22.61
CA LYS A 358 -2.88 8.27 23.06
C LYS A 358 -4.21 7.58 23.42
N ARG A 359 -5.33 8.29 23.36
CA ARG A 359 -6.66 7.73 23.60
C ARG A 359 -7.24 7.04 22.37
N ILE A 360 -6.73 7.34 21.19
CA ILE A 360 -7.18 6.73 19.92
C ILE A 360 -6.12 5.77 19.40
N ASP A 361 -6.57 4.68 18.77
CA ASP A 361 -5.77 3.79 17.97
C ASP A 361 -6.53 3.37 16.71
N PHE A 362 -5.83 2.76 15.75
CA PHE A 362 -6.35 2.47 14.42
C PHE A 362 -6.28 0.97 14.12
N VAL A 363 -7.33 0.47 13.48
CA VAL A 363 -7.44 -0.95 13.08
C VAL A 363 -7.70 -1.01 11.59
N GLY A 364 -6.73 -1.52 10.83
CA GLY A 364 -6.88 -1.76 9.38
C GLY A 364 -7.97 -2.78 9.10
N GLY A 365 -8.74 -2.56 8.04
CA GLY A 365 -9.90 -3.36 7.67
C GLY A 365 -9.61 -4.85 7.47
N LEU A 366 -8.34 -5.21 7.18
CA LEU A 366 -7.91 -6.61 7.06
C LEU A 366 -8.21 -7.44 8.32
N ARG A 367 -8.15 -6.83 9.51
CA ARG A 367 -8.47 -7.49 10.79
C ARG A 367 -9.97 -7.68 11.02
N GLY A 368 -10.81 -7.03 10.23
CA GLY A 368 -12.27 -7.12 10.29
C GLY A 368 -12.90 -6.51 11.55
N LEU A 369 -14.22 -6.54 11.58
CA LEU A 369 -15.00 -5.99 12.71
C LEU A 369 -14.86 -6.80 13.99
N GLY A 370 -14.48 -8.08 13.89
CA GLY A 370 -14.23 -8.94 15.05
C GLY A 370 -13.13 -8.41 15.95
N GLU A 371 -12.07 -7.82 15.38
CA GLU A 371 -10.98 -7.21 16.14
C GLU A 371 -11.46 -5.95 16.89
N LEU A 372 -12.32 -5.14 16.30
CA LEU A 372 -12.94 -3.99 16.94
C LEU A 372 -13.73 -4.43 18.19
N LYS A 373 -14.58 -5.46 17.99
CA LYS A 373 -15.38 -6.04 19.05
C LYS A 373 -14.48 -6.59 20.16
N ARG A 374 -13.45 -7.37 19.83
CA ARG A 374 -12.49 -7.95 20.78
C ARG A 374 -11.83 -6.89 21.67
N ARG A 375 -11.35 -5.78 21.08
CA ARG A 375 -10.64 -4.72 21.80
C ARG A 375 -11.54 -3.92 22.73
N VAL A 376 -12.84 -3.87 22.46
CA VAL A 376 -13.81 -3.24 23.36
C VAL A 376 -14.26 -4.22 24.43
N ASP A 377 -14.57 -5.47 24.09
CA ASP A 377 -15.07 -6.47 25.02
C ASP A 377 -14.04 -6.86 26.10
N ASN A 378 -12.74 -6.84 25.76
CA ASN A 378 -11.67 -7.12 26.72
C ASN A 378 -11.27 -5.90 27.58
N GLY A 379 -11.92 -4.74 27.40
CA GLY A 379 -11.68 -3.53 28.16
C GLY A 379 -10.43 -2.73 27.75
N GLU A 380 -9.75 -3.11 26.68
CA GLU A 380 -8.62 -2.34 26.12
C GLU A 380 -9.10 -0.97 25.60
N MET A 381 -10.27 -0.95 24.98
CA MET A 381 -10.91 0.23 24.43
C MET A 381 -12.34 0.36 24.93
N LYS A 382 -12.86 1.57 24.98
CA LYS A 382 -14.24 1.87 25.39
C LYS A 382 -15.24 1.76 24.25
N MET A 383 -14.82 2.18 23.05
CA MET A 383 -15.65 2.13 21.85
C MET A 383 -14.82 1.83 20.62
N ALA A 384 -15.49 1.38 19.57
CA ALA A 384 -14.93 1.26 18.23
C ALA A 384 -15.85 1.91 17.19
N LEU A 385 -15.25 2.53 16.19
CA LEU A 385 -15.93 3.17 15.06
C LEU A 385 -15.40 2.56 13.74
N ALA A 386 -16.27 1.87 13.01
CA ALA A 386 -15.99 1.40 11.68
C ALA A 386 -16.50 2.40 10.64
N LEU A 387 -15.68 2.63 9.63
CA LEU A 387 -15.95 3.56 8.54
C LEU A 387 -16.27 2.81 7.24
N TYR A 388 -16.97 3.48 6.33
CA TYR A 388 -17.07 3.02 4.96
C TYR A 388 -15.74 3.23 4.23
N PRO A 389 -15.26 2.28 3.39
CA PRO A 389 -13.99 2.44 2.69
C PRO A 389 -14.00 3.62 1.73
N VAL A 390 -12.88 4.33 1.63
CA VAL A 390 -12.67 5.36 0.61
C VAL A 390 -12.62 4.71 -0.77
N SER A 391 -13.20 5.34 -1.78
CA SER A 391 -13.16 4.86 -3.17
C SER A 391 -11.93 5.37 -3.91
N MET A 392 -11.52 4.65 -4.99
CA MET A 392 -10.47 5.15 -5.89
C MET A 392 -10.83 6.50 -6.52
N THR A 393 -12.10 6.72 -6.85
CA THR A 393 -12.57 8.01 -7.38
C THR A 393 -12.32 9.16 -6.40
N GLN A 394 -12.59 8.97 -5.11
CA GLN A 394 -12.29 9.97 -4.09
C GLN A 394 -10.78 10.25 -3.98
N ILE A 395 -9.95 9.20 -3.98
CA ILE A 395 -8.49 9.35 -3.94
C ILE A 395 -7.97 10.13 -5.16
N MET A 396 -8.44 9.78 -6.36
CA MET A 396 -8.05 10.45 -7.60
C MET A 396 -8.47 11.92 -7.59
N ASN A 397 -9.70 12.24 -7.22
CA ASN A 397 -10.20 13.62 -7.13
C ASN A 397 -9.38 14.47 -6.14
N ILE A 398 -9.00 13.89 -5.00
CA ILE A 398 -8.15 14.58 -4.01
C ILE A 398 -6.76 14.83 -4.58
N ALA A 399 -6.14 13.82 -5.18
CA ALA A 399 -4.82 13.95 -5.76
C ALA A 399 -4.79 14.94 -6.94
N ASP A 400 -5.85 14.98 -7.77
CA ASP A 400 -6.01 15.91 -8.88
C ASP A 400 -6.18 17.36 -8.42
N SER A 401 -6.87 17.57 -7.30
CA SER A 401 -7.02 18.91 -6.69
C SER A 401 -5.74 19.41 -5.98
N GLY A 402 -4.67 18.58 -5.92
CA GLY A 402 -3.43 18.89 -5.20
C GLY A 402 -3.57 18.87 -3.69
N ASN A 403 -4.65 18.33 -3.18
CA ASN A 403 -4.91 18.17 -1.75
C ASN A 403 -4.27 16.88 -1.19
N ILE A 404 -4.18 16.84 0.14
CA ILE A 404 -3.61 15.72 0.88
C ILE A 404 -4.71 15.08 1.74
N MET A 405 -4.79 13.77 1.71
CA MET A 405 -5.73 13.01 2.53
C MET A 405 -5.39 13.10 4.02
N PRO A 406 -6.40 13.05 4.89
CA PRO A 406 -6.18 12.84 6.32
C PRO A 406 -5.37 11.55 6.57
N PRO A 407 -4.58 11.49 7.66
CA PRO A 407 -3.82 10.29 8.00
C PRO A 407 -4.76 9.10 8.28
N LYS A 408 -4.28 7.90 7.96
CA LYS A 408 -5.03 6.66 8.21
C LYS A 408 -6.42 6.64 7.53
N ALA A 409 -6.45 7.08 6.26
CA ALA A 409 -7.66 7.14 5.45
C ALA A 409 -7.81 5.93 4.52
N THR A 410 -6.71 5.37 4.02
CA THR A 410 -6.69 4.31 3.01
C THR A 410 -5.92 3.08 3.48
N TRP A 411 -6.40 1.90 3.09
CA TRP A 411 -5.70 0.64 3.27
C TRP A 411 -5.90 -0.23 2.03
N PHE A 412 -4.87 -0.31 1.18
CA PHE A 412 -4.91 -1.13 -0.03
C PHE A 412 -4.53 -2.58 0.29
N GLU A 413 -5.33 -3.53 -0.22
CA GLU A 413 -5.07 -4.97 -0.19
C GLU A 413 -5.34 -5.60 -1.56
N PRO A 414 -4.59 -6.65 -1.94
CA PRO A 414 -3.38 -7.19 -1.29
C PRO A 414 -2.18 -6.25 -1.34
N LYS A 415 -1.28 -6.35 -0.36
CA LYS A 415 0.01 -5.66 -0.42
C LYS A 415 0.90 -6.31 -1.47
N LEU A 416 1.66 -5.50 -2.22
CA LEU A 416 2.63 -6.02 -3.19
C LEU A 416 3.69 -6.87 -2.48
N ARG A 417 4.08 -8.00 -3.09
CA ARG A 417 5.24 -8.76 -2.64
C ARG A 417 6.53 -8.12 -3.14
N SER A 418 7.53 -8.10 -2.28
CA SER A 418 8.89 -7.76 -2.60
C SER A 418 9.66 -9.00 -3.04
N GLY A 419 10.69 -8.84 -3.88
CA GLY A 419 11.55 -9.94 -4.33
C GLY A 419 11.06 -10.73 -5.53
N LEU A 420 9.91 -10.39 -6.12
CA LEU A 420 9.48 -10.99 -7.39
C LEU A 420 10.27 -10.43 -8.58
N VAL A 421 10.51 -9.14 -8.57
CA VAL A 421 11.33 -8.39 -9.54
C VAL A 421 11.99 -7.24 -8.79
N ILE A 422 13.23 -6.92 -9.13
CA ILE A 422 14.02 -5.81 -8.61
C ILE A 422 14.55 -5.01 -9.80
N HIS A 423 14.55 -3.69 -9.70
CA HIS A 423 15.08 -2.80 -10.74
C HIS A 423 16.41 -2.20 -10.31
N LYS A 424 17.46 -2.44 -11.10
CA LYS A 424 18.80 -1.90 -10.91
C LYS A 424 18.90 -0.51 -11.53
N LEU A 425 19.68 0.40 -10.92
CA LEU A 425 19.78 1.80 -11.35
C LEU A 425 21.01 2.10 -12.22
N ASP A 426 21.75 1.08 -12.61
CA ASP A 426 22.83 1.15 -13.58
C ASP A 426 22.55 0.20 -14.75
N ASP A 427 23.14 0.49 -15.91
CA ASP A 427 22.99 -0.24 -17.18
C ASP A 427 23.60 -1.66 -17.15
#